data_73de4f71758e81a3baaab8eea5fa1044
#
_entry.id   73de4f71758e81a3baaab8eea5fa1044
#
_cell.length_a   1.000
_cell.length_b   1.000
_cell.length_c   1.000
_cell.angle_alpha   90.00
_cell.angle_beta   90.00
_cell.angle_gamma   90.00
#
_symmetry.space_group_name_H-M   'P 1'
#
loop_
_entity.id
_entity.type
_entity.pdbx_description
1 polymer ?
#
loop_
_entity_poly.entity_id
_entity_poly.type
_entity_poly.pdbx_seq_one_letter_code
_entity_poly.pdbx_strand_id
1 'polypeptide(L)'
;MNEPDRKPRLRRRVRRRAHRVLRRAALWTLRPLRWRRVPPPGERLHVRVLLQNAHGTGGTIRTVLNLCGPLTRDHDIEIVSALKGNPKPFFPLPAGAAVTYADDRFAPKGRTARLLGRFPSLLIPAEESSFRYMSLWTDVCLLRALHRTPCDVLIATRPSLILLAAELTPRGTATIGQDHMSLESYQPPLRRQVVRAYRRLTVLSVLTAPARAGYEAALAGSGVRIVRIPNASPPLPGRPSRREHEVVLAAGRLVANKGFDLLIRAYAPIAAEHPGWTLRIFGSGLRRERLAALIAELGLTGRVELSGFTRDLHGEMARASIYVLSSRREGMPMVIIEAMGMGLPVVSFDCPFGPPELITHGHDGLLVPTGDVDALTAALRELIADPGLRDRLGEQARRSARAYDLEHIGARWSRLISGLRPFPPHDFTGKPEKSRRIPA
;
A
#
# COMPACT_ATOMS: atom_id res chain seq x y z
N MET A 1 -39.16 14.40 -17.56
CA MET A 1 -38.37 13.17 -17.37
C MET A 1 -37.22 13.25 -18.37
N ASN A 2 -36.13 13.94 -17.98
CA ASN A 2 -34.98 14.18 -18.85
C ASN A 2 -33.96 13.04 -18.65
N GLU A 3 -33.58 12.35 -19.71
CA GLU A 3 -32.49 11.36 -19.73
C GLU A 3 -31.16 12.04 -19.36
N PRO A 4 -30.56 11.78 -18.21
CA PRO A 4 -29.30 12.41 -17.89
C PRO A 4 -28.13 11.60 -18.49
N ASP A 5 -27.46 12.21 -19.50
CA ASP A 5 -26.02 12.16 -19.73
C ASP A 5 -25.36 10.79 -19.99
N ARG A 6 -25.85 10.05 -21.00
CA ARG A 6 -25.17 8.85 -21.54
C ARG A 6 -23.89 9.19 -22.34
N LYS A 7 -23.81 10.39 -22.95
CA LYS A 7 -22.74 10.79 -23.88
C LYS A 7 -21.31 10.86 -23.25
N PRO A 8 -21.05 11.45 -22.08
CA PRO A 8 -19.69 11.53 -21.52
C PRO A 8 -19.16 10.16 -21.05
N ARG A 9 -20.05 9.24 -20.60
CA ARG A 9 -19.64 7.88 -20.23
C ARG A 9 -19.20 7.05 -21.42
N LEU A 10 -19.85 7.19 -22.58
CA LEU A 10 -19.49 6.47 -23.80
C LEU A 10 -18.14 6.97 -24.37
N ARG A 11 -17.93 8.29 -24.45
CA ARG A 11 -16.65 8.87 -24.90
C ARG A 11 -15.48 8.42 -24.01
N ARG A 12 -15.67 8.34 -22.69
CA ARG A 12 -14.66 7.85 -21.76
C ARG A 12 -14.34 6.37 -21.97
N ARG A 13 -15.34 5.54 -22.27
CA ARG A 13 -15.15 4.10 -22.59
C ARG A 13 -14.37 3.92 -23.89
N VAL A 14 -14.70 4.66 -24.94
CA VAL A 14 -14.02 4.62 -26.23
C VAL A 14 -12.54 5.04 -26.09
N ARG A 15 -12.27 6.18 -25.40
CA ARG A 15 -10.88 6.62 -25.13
C ARG A 15 -10.07 5.57 -24.38
N ARG A 16 -10.64 4.92 -23.36
CA ARG A 16 -9.96 3.86 -22.63
C ARG A 16 -9.70 2.61 -23.48
N ARG A 17 -10.62 2.26 -24.39
CA ARG A 17 -10.39 1.16 -25.36
C ARG A 17 -9.27 1.48 -26.31
N ALA A 18 -9.29 2.65 -26.93
CA ALA A 18 -8.23 3.11 -27.83
C ALA A 18 -6.87 3.15 -27.11
N HIS A 19 -6.81 3.72 -25.92
CA HIS A 19 -5.59 3.72 -25.11
C HIS A 19 -5.05 2.30 -24.84
N ARG A 20 -5.89 1.31 -24.55
CA ARG A 20 -5.44 -0.07 -24.36
C ARG A 20 -4.82 -0.69 -25.61
N VAL A 21 -5.36 -0.37 -26.79
CA VAL A 21 -4.80 -0.83 -28.06
C VAL A 21 -3.43 -0.18 -28.31
N LEU A 22 -3.36 1.14 -28.17
CA LEU A 22 -2.10 1.89 -28.31
C LEU A 22 -1.04 1.43 -27.30
N ARG A 23 -1.43 1.20 -26.05
CA ARG A 23 -0.54 0.66 -25.02
C ARG A 23 0.02 -0.71 -25.41
N ARG A 24 -0.83 -1.60 -25.94
CA ARG A 24 -0.36 -2.93 -26.40
C ARG A 24 0.64 -2.82 -27.54
N ALA A 25 0.37 -1.96 -28.52
CA ALA A 25 1.29 -1.69 -29.62
C ALA A 25 2.63 -1.13 -29.10
N ALA A 26 2.60 -0.11 -28.23
CA ALA A 26 3.79 0.46 -27.61
C ALA A 26 4.60 -0.58 -26.82
N LEU A 27 3.95 -1.42 -26.02
CA LEU A 27 4.63 -2.49 -25.30
C LEU A 27 5.22 -3.55 -26.23
N TRP A 28 4.56 -3.84 -27.34
CA TRP A 28 5.08 -4.78 -28.36
C TRP A 28 6.34 -4.24 -29.03
N THR A 29 6.37 -2.97 -29.44
CA THR A 29 7.54 -2.33 -30.05
C THR A 29 8.72 -2.19 -29.08
N LEU A 30 8.45 -2.11 -27.77
CA LEU A 30 9.48 -2.01 -26.74
C LEU A 30 10.01 -3.38 -26.24
N ARG A 31 9.41 -4.50 -26.67
CA ARG A 31 9.84 -5.85 -26.27
C ARG A 31 11.33 -6.15 -26.50
N PRO A 32 11.98 -5.68 -27.59
CA PRO A 32 13.41 -5.91 -27.79
C PRO A 32 14.29 -5.40 -26.66
N LEU A 33 13.86 -4.39 -25.90
CA LEU A 33 14.58 -3.88 -24.73
C LEU A 33 14.81 -4.95 -23.64
N ARG A 34 13.98 -6.00 -23.59
CA ARG A 34 14.12 -7.13 -22.65
C ARG A 34 15.33 -8.03 -22.93
N TRP A 35 15.89 -7.99 -24.15
CA TRP A 35 17.02 -8.81 -24.55
C TRP A 35 18.38 -8.24 -24.17
N ARG A 36 18.40 -7.08 -23.46
CA ARG A 36 19.64 -6.54 -22.92
C ARG A 36 20.24 -7.53 -21.92
N ARG A 37 21.54 -7.77 -22.04
CA ARG A 37 22.28 -8.62 -21.11
C ARG A 37 22.38 -7.91 -19.76
N VAL A 38 22.16 -8.65 -18.68
CA VAL A 38 22.43 -8.24 -17.31
C VAL A 38 23.74 -8.96 -16.91
N PRO A 39 24.73 -8.25 -16.40
CA PRO A 39 25.98 -8.89 -15.92
C PRO A 39 25.65 -9.83 -14.75
N PRO A 40 26.54 -10.81 -14.46
CA PRO A 40 26.37 -11.66 -13.29
C PRO A 40 26.37 -10.80 -12.02
N PRO A 41 25.63 -11.20 -10.97
CA PRO A 41 25.55 -10.45 -9.73
C PRO A 41 26.91 -10.44 -9.01
N GLY A 42 27.19 -9.32 -8.34
CA GLY A 42 28.29 -9.20 -7.39
C GLY A 42 28.01 -9.92 -6.07
N GLU A 43 28.89 -9.71 -5.08
CA GLU A 43 28.68 -10.24 -3.71
C GLU A 43 27.39 -9.67 -3.09
N ARG A 44 27.15 -8.37 -3.27
CA ARG A 44 25.91 -7.67 -2.89
C ARG A 44 25.03 -7.54 -4.12
N LEU A 45 23.74 -7.87 -3.96
CA LEU A 45 22.79 -7.72 -5.06
C LEU A 45 22.39 -6.24 -5.21
N HIS A 46 22.40 -5.74 -6.45
CA HIS A 46 21.84 -4.44 -6.76
C HIS A 46 20.33 -4.55 -6.90
N VAL A 47 19.62 -4.02 -5.91
CA VAL A 47 18.15 -4.05 -5.80
C VAL A 47 17.57 -2.69 -6.16
N ARG A 48 16.84 -2.61 -7.25
CA ARG A 48 16.12 -1.41 -7.65
C ARG A 48 14.68 -1.46 -7.23
N VAL A 49 14.21 -0.44 -6.51
CA VAL A 49 12.83 -0.32 -6.03
C VAL A 49 12.11 0.80 -6.81
N LEU A 50 11.09 0.43 -7.59
CA LEU A 50 10.25 1.40 -8.31
C LEU A 50 9.13 1.89 -7.41
N LEU A 51 9.12 3.18 -7.14
CA LEU A 51 8.11 3.87 -6.35
C LEU A 51 7.45 4.98 -7.17
N GLN A 52 6.15 5.21 -7.01
CA GLN A 52 5.47 6.24 -7.80
C GLN A 52 5.96 7.65 -7.49
N ASN A 53 6.07 8.00 -6.20
CA ASN A 53 6.49 9.31 -5.73
C ASN A 53 7.10 9.18 -4.33
N ALA A 54 8.42 9.18 -4.24
CA ALA A 54 9.13 9.05 -2.94
C ALA A 54 8.86 10.23 -1.99
N HIS A 55 8.43 11.38 -2.51
CA HIS A 55 8.07 12.56 -1.72
C HIS A 55 6.58 12.62 -1.34
N GLY A 56 5.79 11.58 -1.62
CA GLY A 56 4.35 11.55 -1.35
C GLY A 56 4.00 11.16 0.09
N THR A 57 2.69 11.18 0.39
CA THR A 57 2.12 10.98 1.74
C THR A 57 1.37 9.65 1.92
N GLY A 58 1.54 8.68 1.03
CA GLY A 58 0.74 7.44 1.07
C GLY A 58 1.34 6.35 1.95
N GLY A 59 0.50 5.47 2.51
CA GLY A 59 0.94 4.33 3.33
C GLY A 59 1.90 3.39 2.59
N THR A 60 1.65 3.08 1.32
CA THR A 60 2.58 2.31 0.47
C THR A 60 3.96 2.96 0.39
N ILE A 61 4.02 4.30 0.25
CA ILE A 61 5.28 5.03 0.18
C ILE A 61 6.06 4.86 1.49
N ARG A 62 5.40 5.13 2.62
CA ARG A 62 5.98 4.99 3.95
C ARG A 62 6.52 3.58 4.20
N THR A 63 5.70 2.56 3.88
CA THR A 63 6.08 1.14 4.05
C THR A 63 7.32 0.78 3.24
N VAL A 64 7.38 1.21 1.97
CA VAL A 64 8.52 0.90 1.10
C VAL A 64 9.78 1.63 1.54
N LEU A 65 9.68 2.90 1.89
CA LEU A 65 10.83 3.67 2.39
C LEU A 65 11.38 3.07 3.70
N ASN A 66 10.49 2.70 4.62
CA ASN A 66 10.90 2.05 5.87
C ASN A 66 11.60 0.72 5.59
N LEU A 67 11.07 -0.10 4.69
CA LEU A 67 11.65 -1.40 4.33
C LEU A 67 13.04 -1.28 3.70
N CYS A 68 13.27 -0.26 2.88
CA CYS A 68 14.56 -0.08 2.22
C CYS A 68 15.73 0.12 3.21
N GLY A 69 15.49 0.71 4.38
CA GLY A 69 16.54 0.93 5.40
C GLY A 69 17.24 -0.37 5.83
N PRO A 70 16.54 -1.35 6.42
CA PRO A 70 17.16 -2.63 6.79
C PRO A 70 17.82 -3.38 5.63
N LEU A 71 17.24 -3.29 4.43
CA LEU A 71 17.78 -3.97 3.25
C LEU A 71 19.15 -3.44 2.80
N THR A 72 19.51 -2.19 3.15
CA THR A 72 20.84 -1.65 2.83
C THR A 72 21.98 -2.33 3.56
N ARG A 73 21.70 -3.12 4.59
CA ARG A 73 22.72 -3.90 5.30
C ARG A 73 23.29 -5.02 4.41
N ASP A 74 22.42 -5.67 3.62
CA ASP A 74 22.75 -6.87 2.86
C ASP A 74 22.86 -6.61 1.35
N HIS A 75 22.20 -5.54 0.84
CA HIS A 75 22.05 -5.26 -0.58
C HIS A 75 22.32 -3.80 -0.92
N ASP A 76 22.68 -3.53 -2.17
CA ASP A 76 22.82 -2.18 -2.71
C ASP A 76 21.47 -1.69 -3.20
N ILE A 77 20.83 -0.79 -2.46
CA ILE A 77 19.45 -0.35 -2.69
C ILE A 77 19.42 0.95 -3.48
N GLU A 78 18.75 0.92 -4.63
CA GLU A 78 18.40 2.09 -5.43
C GLU A 78 16.88 2.28 -5.47
N ILE A 79 16.38 3.40 -4.97
CA ILE A 79 14.97 3.77 -5.08
C ILE A 79 14.81 4.68 -6.29
N VAL A 80 14.07 4.21 -7.29
CA VAL A 80 13.68 5.02 -8.46
C VAL A 80 12.26 5.52 -8.25
N SER A 81 12.13 6.81 -7.96
CA SER A 81 10.84 7.49 -7.92
C SER A 81 10.40 7.85 -9.33
N ALA A 82 9.26 7.33 -9.79
CA ALA A 82 8.72 7.66 -11.11
C ALA A 82 8.50 9.17 -11.28
N LEU A 83 8.07 9.83 -10.21
CA LEU A 83 7.85 11.28 -10.15
C LEU A 83 8.52 11.86 -8.90
N LYS A 84 9.00 13.11 -9.01
CA LYS A 84 9.21 13.99 -7.87
C LYS A 84 8.05 14.99 -7.84
N GLY A 85 7.01 14.66 -7.08
CA GLY A 85 5.76 15.41 -7.05
C GLY A 85 5.71 16.53 -6.01
N ASN A 86 6.66 16.57 -5.06
CA ASN A 86 6.80 17.58 -4.02
C ASN A 86 8.27 17.99 -3.89
N PRO A 87 8.59 19.24 -3.51
CA PRO A 87 9.98 19.70 -3.39
C PRO A 87 10.73 18.97 -2.27
N LYS A 88 10.08 18.70 -1.15
CA LYS A 88 10.66 18.00 0.01
C LYS A 88 9.95 16.66 0.26
N PRO A 89 10.66 15.62 0.70
CA PRO A 89 10.03 14.35 1.07
C PRO A 89 9.16 14.55 2.32
N PHE A 90 8.01 13.86 2.33
CA PHE A 90 7.11 13.87 3.49
C PHE A 90 7.63 12.92 4.59
N PHE A 91 8.12 11.74 4.19
CA PHE A 91 8.75 10.77 5.08
C PHE A 91 10.28 10.86 4.91
N PRO A 92 11.06 10.55 5.95
CA PRO A 92 12.51 10.43 5.83
C PRO A 92 12.88 9.44 4.72
N LEU A 93 13.87 9.79 3.93
CA LEU A 93 14.45 8.86 2.96
C LEU A 93 15.42 7.92 3.71
N PRO A 94 15.47 6.62 3.35
CA PRO A 94 16.30 5.66 4.05
C PRO A 94 17.80 5.97 3.87
N ALA A 95 18.53 6.02 4.96
CA ALA A 95 19.98 6.15 4.93
C ALA A 95 20.60 4.93 4.23
N GLY A 96 21.64 5.17 3.44
CA GLY A 96 22.35 4.12 2.70
C GLY A 96 21.67 3.67 1.40
N ALA A 97 20.45 4.13 1.07
CA ALA A 97 19.82 3.88 -0.22
C ALA A 97 20.03 5.06 -1.17
N ALA A 98 20.41 4.79 -2.42
CA ALA A 98 20.44 5.79 -3.46
C ALA A 98 18.99 6.13 -3.88
N VAL A 99 18.63 7.42 -3.96
CA VAL A 99 17.31 7.85 -4.40
C VAL A 99 17.44 8.66 -5.68
N THR A 100 16.81 8.18 -6.74
CA THR A 100 16.81 8.83 -8.05
C THR A 100 15.38 9.15 -8.49
N TYR A 101 15.21 10.17 -9.32
CA TYR A 101 13.91 10.62 -9.82
C TYR A 101 13.86 10.48 -11.33
N ALA A 102 12.93 9.69 -11.86
CA ALA A 102 12.78 9.53 -13.30
C ALA A 102 12.28 10.83 -13.93
N ASP A 103 11.13 11.36 -13.48
CA ASP A 103 10.59 12.65 -13.92
C ASP A 103 10.59 13.64 -12.74
N ASP A 104 11.68 14.42 -12.63
CA ASP A 104 11.74 15.53 -11.66
C ASP A 104 10.92 16.71 -12.22
N ARG A 105 9.79 17.00 -11.58
CA ARG A 105 8.88 18.07 -11.98
C ARG A 105 9.37 19.47 -11.63
N PHE A 106 10.36 19.56 -10.78
CA PHE A 106 10.98 20.83 -10.37
C PHE A 106 12.24 21.17 -11.19
N ALA A 107 12.78 20.19 -11.94
CA ALA A 107 13.91 20.42 -12.83
C ALA A 107 13.47 21.18 -14.11
N PRO A 108 14.34 22.06 -14.66
CA PRO A 108 14.09 22.70 -15.94
C PRO A 108 13.84 21.68 -17.06
N LYS A 109 12.82 21.91 -17.88
CA LYS A 109 12.44 21.00 -18.98
C LYS A 109 12.76 21.60 -20.33
N GLY A 110 13.51 20.87 -21.15
CA GLY A 110 13.75 21.17 -22.56
C GLY A 110 12.46 21.10 -23.40
N ARG A 111 12.54 21.56 -24.65
CA ARG A 111 11.39 21.63 -25.60
C ARG A 111 10.70 20.26 -25.74
N THR A 112 11.47 19.19 -25.99
CA THR A 112 10.94 17.81 -26.11
C THR A 112 10.21 17.35 -24.87
N ALA A 113 10.76 17.56 -23.69
CA ALA A 113 10.14 17.17 -22.42
C ALA A 113 8.82 17.91 -22.20
N ARG A 114 8.77 19.21 -22.52
CA ARG A 114 7.55 20.01 -22.46
C ARG A 114 6.48 19.53 -23.44
N LEU A 115 6.86 19.17 -24.66
CA LEU A 115 5.94 18.64 -25.65
C LEU A 115 5.37 17.29 -25.24
N LEU A 116 6.23 16.32 -24.91
CA LEU A 116 5.80 14.99 -24.49
C LEU A 116 5.02 15.00 -23.17
N GLY A 117 5.30 15.96 -22.31
CA GLY A 117 4.58 16.15 -21.04
C GLY A 117 3.10 16.55 -21.20
N ARG A 118 2.68 17.03 -22.38
CA ARG A 118 1.28 17.37 -22.68
C ARG A 118 0.42 16.14 -23.03
N PHE A 119 1.04 15.04 -23.41
CA PHE A 119 0.34 13.82 -23.78
C PHE A 119 0.26 12.85 -22.59
N PRO A 120 -0.86 12.14 -22.42
CA PRO A 120 -0.99 11.15 -21.35
C PRO A 120 -0.03 9.98 -21.60
N SER A 121 0.34 9.29 -20.52
CA SER A 121 1.17 8.08 -20.59
C SER A 121 0.57 7.03 -21.53
N LEU A 122 1.41 6.36 -22.31
CA LEU A 122 1.06 5.17 -23.09
C LEU A 122 1.38 3.87 -22.36
N LEU A 123 2.30 3.89 -21.39
CA LEU A 123 2.73 2.68 -20.69
C LEU A 123 1.88 2.37 -19.46
N ILE A 124 1.29 3.38 -18.83
CA ILE A 124 0.46 3.22 -17.65
C ILE A 124 -1.01 3.00 -18.07
N PRO A 125 -1.72 1.99 -17.51
CA PRO A 125 -3.12 1.76 -17.82
C PRO A 125 -4.02 2.94 -17.43
N ALA A 126 -4.92 3.35 -18.35
CA ALA A 126 -5.87 4.45 -18.10
C ALA A 126 -6.91 4.12 -16.99
N GLU A 127 -7.00 2.87 -16.57
CA GLU A 127 -7.85 2.41 -15.48
C GLU A 127 -7.18 2.55 -14.11
N GLU A 128 -5.87 2.72 -14.07
CA GLU A 128 -5.11 2.84 -12.81
C GLU A 128 -5.09 4.30 -12.34
N SER A 129 -5.20 4.52 -11.04
CA SER A 129 -5.37 5.86 -10.46
C SER A 129 -4.16 6.78 -10.67
N SER A 130 -2.96 6.23 -10.85
CA SER A 130 -1.75 7.01 -11.14
C SER A 130 -1.71 7.59 -12.55
N PHE A 131 -2.51 7.06 -13.49
CA PHE A 131 -2.53 7.49 -14.89
C PHE A 131 -2.66 9.00 -15.04
N ARG A 132 -3.49 9.65 -14.22
CA ARG A 132 -3.69 11.10 -14.25
C ARG A 132 -2.45 11.93 -13.93
N TYR A 133 -1.44 11.31 -13.34
CA TYR A 133 -0.18 11.97 -12.98
C TYR A 133 0.96 11.62 -13.93
N MET A 134 0.75 10.68 -14.87
CA MET A 134 1.77 10.17 -15.75
C MET A 134 1.59 10.71 -17.16
N SER A 135 2.68 11.07 -17.81
CA SER A 135 2.72 11.59 -19.18
C SER A 135 3.61 10.74 -20.07
N LEU A 136 3.58 10.99 -21.37
CA LEU A 136 4.49 10.36 -22.31
C LEU A 136 5.96 10.69 -22.00
N TRP A 137 6.24 11.90 -21.45
CA TRP A 137 7.57 12.21 -20.93
C TRP A 137 7.97 11.31 -19.75
N THR A 138 7.05 11.08 -18.82
CA THR A 138 7.28 10.16 -17.70
C THR A 138 7.56 8.74 -18.20
N ASP A 139 6.91 8.29 -19.27
CA ASP A 139 7.18 6.97 -19.90
C ASP A 139 8.62 6.88 -20.39
N VAL A 140 9.10 7.91 -21.11
CA VAL A 140 10.49 8.00 -21.59
C VAL A 140 11.48 7.97 -20.42
N CYS A 141 11.19 8.72 -19.37
CA CYS A 141 12.03 8.77 -18.17
C CYS A 141 12.08 7.43 -17.44
N LEU A 142 10.94 6.76 -17.30
CA LEU A 142 10.86 5.42 -16.69
C LEU A 142 11.60 4.37 -17.51
N LEU A 143 11.47 4.38 -18.84
CA LEU A 143 12.23 3.49 -19.73
C LEU A 143 13.74 3.70 -19.57
N ARG A 144 14.18 4.95 -19.54
CA ARG A 144 15.60 5.28 -19.30
C ARG A 144 16.05 4.75 -17.94
N ALA A 145 15.29 4.99 -16.88
CA ALA A 145 15.61 4.53 -15.52
C ALA A 145 15.67 3.00 -15.43
N LEU A 146 14.78 2.28 -16.13
CA LEU A 146 14.77 0.81 -16.15
C LEU A 146 15.99 0.22 -16.89
N HIS A 147 16.50 0.92 -17.91
CA HIS A 147 17.49 0.36 -18.83
C HIS A 147 18.86 1.05 -18.77
N ARG A 148 19.03 2.10 -17.95
CA ARG A 148 20.29 2.85 -17.82
C ARG A 148 21.40 1.98 -17.22
N THR A 149 21.15 1.38 -16.09
CA THR A 149 22.07 0.49 -15.39
C THR A 149 21.39 -0.85 -15.15
N PRO A 150 22.09 -1.98 -15.24
CA PRO A 150 21.55 -3.27 -14.86
C PRO A 150 21.24 -3.31 -13.36
N CYS A 151 20.28 -4.15 -12.96
CA CYS A 151 20.05 -4.52 -11.56
C CYS A 151 19.75 -6.01 -11.48
N ASP A 152 20.08 -6.64 -10.36
CA ASP A 152 19.85 -8.05 -10.15
C ASP A 152 18.39 -8.33 -9.81
N VAL A 153 17.81 -7.46 -8.99
CA VAL A 153 16.41 -7.55 -8.55
C VAL A 153 15.71 -6.22 -8.78
N LEU A 154 14.53 -6.27 -9.39
CA LEU A 154 13.64 -5.14 -9.56
C LEU A 154 12.38 -5.36 -8.73
N ILE A 155 12.16 -4.54 -7.71
CA ILE A 155 10.94 -4.51 -6.91
C ILE A 155 10.06 -3.38 -7.44
N ALA A 156 8.84 -3.70 -7.87
CA ALA A 156 7.88 -2.70 -8.31
C ALA A 156 6.67 -2.66 -7.37
N THR A 157 6.27 -1.47 -6.96
CA THR A 157 5.14 -1.23 -6.07
C THR A 157 4.00 -0.61 -6.85
N ARG A 158 2.77 -0.94 -6.59
CA ARG A 158 1.57 -0.51 -7.33
C ARG A 158 1.39 -1.19 -8.70
N PRO A 159 0.13 -1.43 -9.09
CA PRO A 159 -0.20 -2.12 -10.33
C PRO A 159 0.45 -1.51 -11.57
N SER A 160 0.46 -0.18 -11.69
CA SER A 160 1.05 0.51 -12.84
C SER A 160 2.53 0.18 -13.05
N LEU A 161 3.32 0.24 -11.99
CA LEU A 161 4.77 -0.04 -12.03
C LEU A 161 5.06 -1.54 -12.11
N ILE A 162 4.24 -2.37 -11.45
CA ILE A 162 4.35 -3.83 -11.55
C ILE A 162 4.07 -4.29 -12.98
N LEU A 163 3.04 -3.74 -13.63
CA LEU A 163 2.74 -4.02 -15.04
C LEU A 163 3.90 -3.61 -15.96
N LEU A 164 4.53 -2.47 -15.69
CA LEU A 164 5.69 -2.00 -16.45
C LEU A 164 6.89 -2.93 -16.24
N ALA A 165 7.18 -3.29 -14.99
CA ALA A 165 8.25 -4.22 -14.65
C ALA A 165 8.04 -5.60 -15.32
N ALA A 166 6.87 -6.18 -15.21
CA ALA A 166 6.54 -7.48 -15.81
C ALA A 166 6.67 -7.50 -17.34
N GLU A 167 6.40 -6.38 -18.01
CA GLU A 167 6.42 -6.29 -19.48
C GLU A 167 7.78 -5.89 -20.06
N LEU A 168 8.59 -5.07 -19.36
CA LEU A 168 9.76 -4.39 -19.96
C LEU A 168 11.09 -4.64 -19.22
N THR A 169 11.11 -5.30 -18.07
CA THR A 169 12.39 -5.59 -17.39
C THR A 169 13.27 -6.49 -18.24
N PRO A 170 14.59 -6.23 -18.31
CA PRO A 170 15.55 -7.09 -18.99
C PRO A 170 15.52 -8.52 -18.48
N ARG A 171 15.75 -9.49 -19.36
CA ARG A 171 15.91 -10.91 -18.98
C ARG A 171 17.18 -11.06 -18.14
N GLY A 172 17.10 -11.86 -17.10
CA GLY A 172 18.20 -12.02 -16.12
C GLY A 172 18.01 -11.17 -14.86
N THR A 173 17.18 -10.13 -14.88
CA THR A 173 16.77 -9.42 -13.67
C THR A 173 15.56 -10.13 -13.03
N ALA A 174 15.68 -10.52 -11.75
CA ALA A 174 14.54 -11.05 -11.01
C ALA A 174 13.52 -9.94 -10.73
N THR A 175 12.24 -10.20 -11.01
CA THR A 175 11.17 -9.19 -10.85
C THR A 175 10.25 -9.55 -9.69
N ILE A 176 10.13 -8.64 -8.72
CA ILE A 176 9.20 -8.76 -7.59
C ILE A 176 8.10 -7.71 -7.76
N GLY A 177 6.86 -8.17 -7.90
CA GLY A 177 5.70 -7.30 -7.74
C GLY A 177 5.31 -7.24 -6.27
N GLN A 178 5.36 -6.06 -5.65
CA GLN A 178 4.83 -5.84 -4.30
C GLN A 178 3.45 -5.20 -4.41
N ASP A 179 2.41 -6.01 -4.30
CA ASP A 179 1.03 -5.54 -4.41
C ASP A 179 0.43 -5.26 -3.02
N HIS A 180 0.11 -3.99 -2.78
CA HIS A 180 -0.45 -3.51 -1.52
C HIS A 180 -1.98 -3.57 -1.46
N MET A 181 -2.61 -4.09 -2.52
CA MET A 181 -4.06 -4.25 -2.63
C MET A 181 -4.39 -5.70 -2.95
N SER A 182 -5.66 -6.06 -2.84
CA SER A 182 -6.14 -7.36 -3.31
C SER A 182 -6.56 -7.30 -4.78
N LEU A 183 -6.53 -8.44 -5.46
CA LEU A 183 -6.93 -8.55 -6.87
C LEU A 183 -8.39 -8.11 -7.09
N GLU A 184 -9.26 -8.37 -6.12
CA GLU A 184 -10.69 -8.03 -6.13
C GLU A 184 -10.95 -6.54 -6.05
N SER A 185 -10.01 -5.77 -5.48
CA SER A 185 -10.13 -4.31 -5.38
C SER A 185 -9.96 -3.60 -6.72
N TYR A 186 -9.42 -4.30 -7.73
CA TYR A 186 -9.23 -3.71 -9.06
C TYR A 186 -10.48 -3.81 -9.93
N GLN A 187 -10.78 -2.72 -10.64
CA GLN A 187 -11.84 -2.72 -11.65
C GLN A 187 -11.57 -3.80 -12.72
N PRO A 188 -12.62 -4.49 -13.26
CA PRO A 188 -12.44 -5.64 -14.15
C PRO A 188 -11.47 -5.41 -15.33
N PRO A 189 -11.42 -4.23 -16.00
CA PRO A 189 -10.47 -4.01 -17.08
C PRO A 189 -9.01 -3.97 -16.62
N LEU A 190 -8.73 -3.43 -15.43
CA LEU A 190 -7.39 -3.41 -14.83
C LEU A 190 -7.02 -4.80 -14.31
N ARG A 191 -7.94 -5.47 -13.63
CA ARG A 191 -7.75 -6.82 -13.10
C ARG A 191 -7.31 -7.81 -14.19
N ARG A 192 -7.94 -7.77 -15.39
CA ARG A 192 -7.50 -8.60 -16.53
C ARG A 192 -6.07 -8.29 -16.99
N GLN A 193 -5.65 -7.03 -16.97
CA GLN A 193 -4.28 -6.65 -17.31
C GLN A 193 -3.29 -7.13 -16.25
N VAL A 194 -3.63 -6.99 -14.98
CA VAL A 194 -2.85 -7.48 -13.84
C VAL A 194 -2.62 -8.99 -13.95
N VAL A 195 -3.68 -9.79 -14.04
CA VAL A 195 -3.56 -11.26 -14.16
C VAL A 195 -2.68 -11.66 -15.34
N ARG A 196 -2.86 -11.02 -16.51
CA ARG A 196 -2.05 -11.34 -17.69
C ARG A 196 -0.57 -11.02 -17.51
N ALA A 197 -0.25 -9.84 -16.96
CA ALA A 197 1.14 -9.38 -16.86
C ALA A 197 1.88 -10.01 -15.68
N TYR A 198 1.21 -10.20 -14.54
CA TYR A 198 1.83 -10.74 -13.34
C TYR A 198 2.32 -12.18 -13.52
N ARG A 199 1.78 -12.92 -14.49
CA ARG A 199 2.31 -14.24 -14.93
C ARG A 199 3.78 -14.23 -15.37
N ARG A 200 4.37 -13.05 -15.58
CA ARG A 200 5.77 -12.87 -16.01
C ARG A 200 6.71 -12.43 -14.89
N LEU A 201 6.17 -12.23 -13.70
CA LEU A 201 6.98 -11.91 -12.53
C LEU A 201 7.74 -13.15 -12.06
N THR A 202 8.90 -12.94 -11.43
CA THR A 202 9.60 -13.99 -10.68
C THR A 202 8.87 -14.26 -9.38
N VAL A 203 8.49 -13.19 -8.66
CA VAL A 203 7.77 -13.25 -7.39
C VAL A 203 6.66 -12.21 -7.36
N LEU A 204 5.53 -12.58 -6.76
CA LEU A 204 4.49 -11.66 -6.34
C LEU A 204 4.41 -11.67 -4.81
N SER A 205 4.75 -10.55 -4.17
CA SER A 205 4.57 -10.35 -2.74
C SER A 205 3.23 -9.68 -2.47
N VAL A 206 2.45 -10.28 -1.59
CA VAL A 206 1.15 -9.78 -1.12
C VAL A 206 1.14 -9.67 0.39
N LEU A 207 0.21 -8.88 0.94
CA LEU A 207 0.22 -8.53 2.35
C LEU A 207 -0.53 -9.53 3.24
N THR A 208 -1.59 -10.19 2.71
CA THR A 208 -2.55 -10.96 3.49
C THR A 208 -2.76 -12.36 2.91
N ALA A 209 -3.22 -13.30 3.73
CA ALA A 209 -3.51 -14.68 3.30
C ALA A 209 -4.65 -14.74 2.28
N PRO A 210 -5.78 -14.01 2.43
CA PRO A 210 -6.82 -13.97 1.41
C PRO A 210 -6.33 -13.39 0.07
N ALA A 211 -5.49 -12.34 0.09
CA ALA A 211 -4.90 -11.81 -1.13
C ALA A 211 -3.98 -12.84 -1.80
N ARG A 212 -3.21 -13.61 -1.01
CA ARG A 212 -2.38 -14.71 -1.52
C ARG A 212 -3.24 -15.77 -2.22
N ALA A 213 -4.27 -16.27 -1.56
CA ALA A 213 -5.17 -17.28 -2.12
C ALA A 213 -5.84 -16.80 -3.43
N GLY A 214 -6.31 -15.54 -3.47
CA GLY A 214 -6.90 -14.94 -4.68
C GLY A 214 -5.92 -14.89 -5.85
N TYR A 215 -4.65 -14.54 -5.60
CA TYR A 215 -3.63 -14.53 -6.64
C TYR A 215 -3.16 -15.93 -7.02
N GLU A 216 -3.05 -16.89 -6.09
CA GLU A 216 -2.72 -18.29 -6.38
C GLU A 216 -3.74 -18.89 -7.34
N ALA A 217 -5.03 -18.67 -7.09
CA ALA A 217 -6.11 -19.11 -8.00
C ALA A 217 -6.01 -18.41 -9.37
N ALA A 218 -5.80 -17.08 -9.42
CA ALA A 218 -5.81 -16.33 -10.68
C ALA A 218 -4.55 -16.55 -11.54
N LEU A 219 -3.42 -16.89 -10.93
CA LEU A 219 -2.13 -17.09 -11.59
C LEU A 219 -1.73 -18.58 -11.68
N ALA A 220 -2.63 -19.50 -11.40
CA ALA A 220 -2.38 -20.94 -11.48
C ALA A 220 -1.72 -21.32 -12.83
N GLY A 221 -0.72 -22.20 -12.78
CA GLY A 221 0.04 -22.67 -13.95
C GLY A 221 1.00 -21.63 -14.56
N SER A 222 1.26 -20.49 -13.89
CA SER A 222 2.15 -19.45 -14.45
C SER A 222 3.62 -19.56 -14.02
N GLY A 223 3.94 -20.37 -13.02
CA GLY A 223 5.29 -20.46 -12.44
C GLY A 223 5.69 -19.28 -11.51
N VAL A 224 4.84 -18.28 -11.33
CA VAL A 224 5.10 -17.15 -10.41
C VAL A 224 5.06 -17.65 -8.97
N ARG A 225 6.13 -17.39 -8.22
CA ARG A 225 6.16 -17.64 -6.77
C ARG A 225 5.37 -16.56 -6.04
N ILE A 226 4.28 -16.93 -5.34
CA ILE A 226 3.48 -16.01 -4.56
C ILE A 226 3.86 -16.13 -3.08
N VAL A 227 4.25 -15.02 -2.47
CA VAL A 227 4.67 -14.97 -1.06
C VAL A 227 3.82 -13.97 -0.27
N ARG A 228 3.51 -14.31 0.97
CA ARG A 228 2.89 -13.38 1.90
C ARG A 228 3.96 -12.74 2.78
N ILE A 229 4.20 -11.44 2.59
CA ILE A 229 5.06 -10.65 3.48
C ILE A 229 4.25 -9.40 3.87
N PRO A 230 3.84 -9.28 5.13
CA PRO A 230 3.06 -8.14 5.60
C PRO A 230 3.85 -6.84 5.60
N ASN A 231 3.17 -5.73 5.78
CA ASN A 231 3.80 -4.44 6.01
C ASN A 231 4.54 -4.44 7.34
N ALA A 232 5.61 -3.66 7.42
CA ALA A 232 6.41 -3.49 8.63
C ALA A 232 6.17 -2.13 9.28
N SER A 233 6.19 -2.09 10.60
CA SER A 233 6.23 -0.86 11.39
C SER A 233 7.65 -0.60 11.89
N PRO A 234 8.20 0.61 11.69
CA PRO A 234 9.42 0.99 12.38
C PRO A 234 9.17 1.11 13.89
N PRO A 235 10.21 1.17 14.72
CA PRO A 235 10.06 1.50 16.13
C PRO A 235 9.22 2.75 16.29
N LEU A 236 8.22 2.69 17.17
CA LEU A 236 7.31 3.80 17.40
C LEU A 236 7.94 4.77 18.41
N PRO A 237 7.92 6.09 18.15
CA PRO A 237 8.43 7.06 19.09
C PRO A 237 7.50 7.21 20.30
N GLY A 238 8.08 7.58 21.43
CA GLY A 238 7.33 7.86 22.65
C GLY A 238 7.05 6.63 23.52
N ARG A 239 6.23 6.84 24.54
CA ARG A 239 5.78 5.78 25.47
C ARG A 239 4.43 5.23 25.00
N PRO A 240 4.18 3.95 25.18
CA PRO A 240 2.84 3.37 24.98
C PRO A 240 1.78 4.09 25.81
N SER A 241 0.54 4.03 25.35
CA SER A 241 -0.60 4.53 26.10
C SER A 241 -0.76 3.77 27.42
N ARG A 242 -1.10 4.51 28.49
CA ARG A 242 -1.54 3.94 29.77
C ARG A 242 -3.03 3.66 29.80
N ARG A 243 -3.77 4.11 28.77
CA ARG A 243 -5.22 3.94 28.62
C ARG A 243 -6.06 4.59 29.74
N GLU A 244 -5.48 5.62 30.37
CA GLU A 244 -6.09 6.38 31.47
C GLU A 244 -6.97 7.54 30.98
N HIS A 245 -6.78 7.97 29.72
CA HIS A 245 -7.53 9.09 29.16
C HIS A 245 -8.87 8.62 28.57
N GLU A 246 -9.92 9.38 28.78
CA GLU A 246 -11.26 9.12 28.22
C GLU A 246 -11.34 9.55 26.75
N VAL A 247 -10.46 8.96 25.90
CA VAL A 247 -10.33 9.32 24.50
C VAL A 247 -10.41 8.09 23.60
N VAL A 248 -11.38 8.10 22.70
CA VAL A 248 -11.45 7.23 21.53
C VAL A 248 -10.76 7.92 20.36
N LEU A 249 -9.80 7.26 19.73
CA LEU A 249 -8.99 7.82 18.65
C LEU A 249 -9.28 7.11 17.32
N ALA A 250 -9.41 7.86 16.26
CA ALA A 250 -9.40 7.36 14.89
C ALA A 250 -8.54 8.24 13.99
N ALA A 251 -7.87 7.66 12.99
CA ALA A 251 -7.04 8.44 12.08
C ALA A 251 -7.10 7.92 10.64
N GLY A 252 -7.13 8.83 9.67
CA GLY A 252 -7.09 8.50 8.26
C GLY A 252 -7.57 9.63 7.35
N ARG A 253 -7.49 9.42 6.03
CA ARG A 253 -8.02 10.39 5.06
C ARG A 253 -9.53 10.51 5.21
N LEU A 254 -10.07 11.72 5.26
CA LEU A 254 -11.51 11.96 5.35
C LEU A 254 -12.19 11.71 3.99
N VAL A 255 -12.33 10.42 3.66
CA VAL A 255 -12.96 9.90 2.42
C VAL A 255 -13.98 8.82 2.76
N ALA A 256 -14.90 8.52 1.82
CA ALA A 256 -16.00 7.57 2.04
C ALA A 256 -15.55 6.19 2.53
N ASN A 257 -14.42 5.72 2.00
CA ASN A 257 -13.90 4.38 2.32
C ASN A 257 -13.50 4.22 3.80
N LYS A 258 -13.14 5.33 4.49
CA LYS A 258 -12.71 5.30 5.89
C LYS A 258 -13.86 5.21 6.90
N GLY A 259 -15.11 5.38 6.46
CA GLY A 259 -16.29 5.10 7.26
C GLY A 259 -16.48 5.97 8.51
N PHE A 260 -15.86 7.14 8.58
CA PHE A 260 -16.02 8.05 9.74
C PHE A 260 -17.46 8.49 9.98
N ASP A 261 -18.28 8.48 8.93
CA ASP A 261 -19.73 8.69 9.05
C ASP A 261 -20.41 7.59 9.89
N LEU A 262 -19.98 6.34 9.78
CA LEU A 262 -20.48 5.23 10.59
C LEU A 262 -19.94 5.33 12.03
N LEU A 263 -18.66 5.67 12.20
CA LEU A 263 -18.06 5.85 13.52
C LEU A 263 -18.75 6.97 14.32
N ILE A 264 -19.04 8.12 13.68
CA ILE A 264 -19.73 9.24 14.33
C ILE A 264 -21.13 8.80 14.79
N ARG A 265 -21.86 8.05 13.98
CA ARG A 265 -23.18 7.51 14.35
C ARG A 265 -23.08 6.48 15.49
N ALA A 266 -22.09 5.58 15.44
CA ALA A 266 -21.85 4.61 16.50
C ALA A 266 -21.48 5.27 17.85
N TYR A 267 -20.83 6.43 17.78
CA TYR A 267 -20.40 7.18 18.97
C TYR A 267 -21.55 8.02 19.59
N ALA A 268 -22.63 8.29 18.88
CA ALA A 268 -23.71 9.15 19.37
C ALA A 268 -24.32 8.65 20.70
N PRO A 269 -24.75 7.38 20.85
CA PRO A 269 -25.23 6.88 22.14
C PRO A 269 -24.15 6.88 23.23
N ILE A 270 -22.89 6.57 22.87
CA ILE A 270 -21.76 6.60 23.80
C ILE A 270 -21.54 7.99 24.39
N ALA A 271 -21.65 9.04 23.58
CA ALA A 271 -21.51 10.41 24.06
C ALA A 271 -22.58 10.81 25.08
N ALA A 272 -23.78 10.25 25.00
CA ALA A 272 -24.85 10.47 25.97
C ALA A 272 -24.62 9.67 27.28
N GLU A 273 -24.20 8.41 27.16
CA GLU A 273 -23.99 7.50 28.29
C GLU A 273 -22.72 7.82 29.09
N HIS A 274 -21.66 8.30 28.42
CA HIS A 274 -20.34 8.53 29.00
C HIS A 274 -19.84 9.97 28.75
N PRO A 275 -20.31 10.97 29.51
CA PRO A 275 -20.03 12.38 29.28
C PRO A 275 -18.57 12.80 29.41
N GLY A 276 -17.69 12.02 30.05
CA GLY A 276 -16.23 12.27 30.10
C GLY A 276 -15.49 11.91 28.81
N TRP A 277 -16.02 10.94 28.04
CA TRP A 277 -15.35 10.42 26.86
C TRP A 277 -15.49 11.33 25.65
N THR A 278 -14.43 11.42 24.83
CA THR A 278 -14.40 12.18 23.57
C THR A 278 -13.92 11.29 22.42
N LEU A 279 -14.46 11.55 21.21
CA LEU A 279 -13.97 10.94 19.98
C LEU A 279 -13.12 11.95 19.21
N ARG A 280 -11.84 11.63 18.97
CA ARG A 280 -10.93 12.47 18.19
C ARG A 280 -10.60 11.81 16.87
N ILE A 281 -10.87 12.49 15.76
CA ILE A 281 -10.64 11.99 14.39
C ILE A 281 -9.57 12.84 13.73
N PHE A 282 -8.40 12.23 13.52
CA PHE A 282 -7.28 12.88 12.85
C PHE A 282 -7.26 12.59 11.36
N GLY A 283 -7.05 13.62 10.56
CA GLY A 283 -6.89 13.53 9.13
C GLY A 283 -7.45 14.69 8.35
N SER A 284 -7.27 14.63 7.04
CA SER A 284 -7.80 15.62 6.10
C SER A 284 -8.46 14.93 4.89
N GLY A 285 -9.34 15.63 4.20
CA GLY A 285 -9.99 15.09 3.01
C GLY A 285 -11.30 15.76 2.65
N LEU A 286 -11.82 15.39 1.48
CA LEU A 286 -12.98 16.04 0.84
C LEU A 286 -14.29 15.90 1.63
N ARG A 287 -14.35 15.03 2.64
CA ARG A 287 -15.57 14.81 3.44
C ARG A 287 -15.61 15.60 4.75
N ARG A 288 -14.61 16.46 5.03
CA ARG A 288 -14.54 17.19 6.29
C ARG A 288 -15.84 17.94 6.60
N GLU A 289 -16.34 18.75 5.65
CA GLU A 289 -17.56 19.54 5.83
C GLU A 289 -18.79 18.67 6.08
N ARG A 290 -18.92 17.57 5.31
CA ARG A 290 -20.03 16.64 5.50
C ARG A 290 -20.00 15.94 6.86
N LEU A 291 -18.80 15.60 7.36
CA LEU A 291 -18.64 14.99 8.69
C LEU A 291 -18.94 16.03 9.79
N ALA A 292 -18.50 17.27 9.63
CA ALA A 292 -18.85 18.36 10.56
C ALA A 292 -20.36 18.61 10.62
N ALA A 293 -21.03 18.61 9.48
CA ALA A 293 -22.49 18.71 9.44
C ALA A 293 -23.18 17.55 10.17
N LEU A 294 -22.68 16.31 9.99
CA LEU A 294 -23.21 15.14 10.69
C LEU A 294 -23.00 15.22 12.21
N ILE A 295 -21.85 15.73 12.68
CA ILE A 295 -21.59 15.96 14.10
C ILE A 295 -22.58 16.94 14.69
N ALA A 296 -22.85 18.06 13.99
CA ALA A 296 -23.84 19.05 14.42
C ALA A 296 -25.28 18.50 14.40
N GLU A 297 -25.67 17.77 13.33
CA GLU A 297 -26.98 17.12 13.20
C GLU A 297 -27.28 16.17 14.37
N LEU A 298 -26.26 15.44 14.84
CA LEU A 298 -26.39 14.49 15.94
C LEU A 298 -26.15 15.12 17.33
N GLY A 299 -25.97 16.43 17.44
CA GLY A 299 -25.70 17.11 18.71
C GLY A 299 -24.37 16.77 19.37
N LEU A 300 -23.39 16.32 18.59
CA LEU A 300 -22.09 15.84 19.08
C LEU A 300 -21.00 16.92 19.10
N THR A 301 -21.36 18.18 18.92
CA THR A 301 -20.40 19.31 19.00
C THR A 301 -19.72 19.34 20.38
N GLY A 302 -18.39 19.43 20.40
CA GLY A 302 -17.58 19.33 21.62
C GLY A 302 -17.35 17.90 22.14
N ARG A 303 -18.02 16.89 21.59
CA ARG A 303 -17.87 15.47 21.96
C ARG A 303 -17.12 14.68 20.88
N VAL A 304 -17.23 15.10 19.63
CA VAL A 304 -16.51 14.56 18.47
C VAL A 304 -15.72 15.67 17.82
N GLU A 305 -14.41 15.49 17.74
CA GLU A 305 -13.48 16.46 17.17
C GLU A 305 -12.93 15.98 15.83
N LEU A 306 -13.03 16.81 14.78
CA LEU A 306 -12.27 16.65 13.54
C LEU A 306 -10.95 17.42 13.69
N SER A 307 -9.98 16.82 14.36
CA SER A 307 -8.72 17.46 14.83
C SER A 307 -7.76 17.84 13.68
N GLY A 308 -8.09 17.48 12.42
CA GLY A 308 -7.24 17.82 11.27
C GLY A 308 -6.03 16.89 11.14
N PHE A 309 -5.05 17.33 10.36
CA PHE A 309 -3.83 16.57 10.14
C PHE A 309 -2.85 16.75 11.31
N THR A 310 -2.27 15.66 11.78
CA THR A 310 -1.17 15.70 12.76
C THR A 310 0.11 15.08 12.18
N ARG A 311 1.27 15.58 12.61
CA ARG A 311 2.57 14.95 12.37
C ARG A 311 2.98 14.01 13.50
N ASP A 312 2.34 14.15 14.66
CA ASP A 312 2.59 13.36 15.87
C ASP A 312 1.39 12.48 16.22
N LEU A 313 1.04 11.55 15.30
CA LEU A 313 -0.04 10.61 15.55
C LEU A 313 0.27 9.66 16.73
N HIS A 314 1.53 9.31 16.94
CA HIS A 314 1.92 8.43 18.03
C HIS A 314 1.76 9.12 19.40
N GLY A 315 2.07 10.41 19.51
CA GLY A 315 1.78 11.19 20.71
C GLY A 315 0.28 11.30 20.98
N GLU A 316 -0.56 11.38 19.93
CA GLU A 316 -2.01 11.34 20.10
C GLU A 316 -2.50 9.93 20.52
N MET A 317 -1.89 8.88 19.98
CA MET A 317 -2.16 7.50 20.42
C MET A 317 -1.78 7.27 21.90
N ALA A 318 -0.66 7.84 22.35
CA ALA A 318 -0.24 7.76 23.75
C ALA A 318 -1.25 8.41 24.72
N ARG A 319 -2.02 9.41 24.23
CA ARG A 319 -3.09 10.10 24.98
C ARG A 319 -4.50 9.57 24.70
N ALA A 320 -4.61 8.39 24.10
CA ALA A 320 -5.89 7.73 23.87
C ALA A 320 -6.01 6.44 24.67
N SER A 321 -7.21 5.92 24.84
CA SER A 321 -7.47 4.64 25.52
C SER A 321 -7.98 3.56 24.57
N ILE A 322 -8.59 3.94 23.44
CA ILE A 322 -9.16 3.04 22.44
C ILE A 322 -8.83 3.58 21.07
N TYR A 323 -8.41 2.71 20.15
CA TYR A 323 -8.29 3.05 18.73
C TYR A 323 -9.42 2.41 17.91
N VAL A 324 -9.99 3.16 16.94
CA VAL A 324 -11.06 2.64 16.09
C VAL A 324 -10.71 2.75 14.61
N LEU A 325 -10.91 1.64 13.87
CA LEU A 325 -10.86 1.62 12.42
C LEU A 325 -12.23 1.28 11.83
N SER A 326 -12.97 2.28 11.37
CA SER A 326 -14.30 2.15 10.79
C SER A 326 -14.31 1.99 9.26
N SER A 327 -13.20 1.58 8.67
CA SER A 327 -13.04 1.50 7.22
C SER A 327 -13.94 0.44 6.58
N ARG A 328 -14.52 0.77 5.42
CA ARG A 328 -15.31 -0.19 4.61
C ARG A 328 -14.45 -1.19 3.85
N ARG A 329 -13.21 -0.81 3.54
CA ARG A 329 -12.22 -1.66 2.85
C ARG A 329 -10.82 -1.21 3.22
N GLU A 330 -9.93 -2.18 3.43
CA GLU A 330 -8.50 -1.97 3.62
C GLU A 330 -7.69 -2.96 2.79
N GLY A 331 -6.40 -2.70 2.64
CA GLY A 331 -5.42 -3.70 2.21
C GLY A 331 -4.78 -4.31 3.46
N MET A 332 -3.86 -3.56 4.07
CA MET A 332 -3.29 -3.86 5.38
C MET A 332 -3.05 -2.53 6.09
N PRO A 333 -3.93 -2.12 7.01
CA PRO A 333 -3.90 -0.79 7.60
C PRO A 333 -2.76 -0.65 8.61
N MET A 334 -1.71 0.07 8.24
CA MET A 334 -0.55 0.34 9.11
C MET A 334 -0.94 0.94 10.45
N VAL A 335 -1.98 1.75 10.46
CA VAL A 335 -2.44 2.43 11.67
C VAL A 335 -2.97 1.47 12.74
N ILE A 336 -3.45 0.27 12.38
CA ILE A 336 -3.78 -0.78 13.35
C ILE A 336 -2.48 -1.26 14.02
N ILE A 337 -1.44 -1.59 13.22
CA ILE A 337 -0.15 -2.05 13.76
C ILE A 337 0.45 -0.98 14.68
N GLU A 338 0.34 0.29 14.31
CA GLU A 338 0.81 1.42 15.09
C GLU A 338 0.02 1.57 16.40
N ALA A 339 -1.31 1.50 16.36
CA ALA A 339 -2.16 1.56 17.53
C ALA A 339 -1.89 0.39 18.50
N MET A 340 -1.80 -0.83 17.96
CA MET A 340 -1.44 -2.03 18.74
C MET A 340 -0.05 -1.87 19.38
N GLY A 341 0.94 -1.39 18.63
CA GLY A 341 2.30 -1.13 19.12
C GLY A 341 2.36 -0.07 20.22
N MET A 342 1.45 0.91 20.17
CA MET A 342 1.24 1.90 21.24
C MET A 342 0.43 1.35 22.42
N GLY A 343 0.05 0.07 22.41
CA GLY A 343 -0.67 -0.58 23.50
C GLY A 343 -2.16 -0.24 23.57
N LEU A 344 -2.75 0.22 22.47
CA LEU A 344 -4.18 0.50 22.40
C LEU A 344 -4.96 -0.76 22.01
N PRO A 345 -6.05 -1.11 22.72
CA PRO A 345 -7.03 -2.03 22.20
C PRO A 345 -7.66 -1.41 20.93
N VAL A 346 -7.78 -2.23 19.89
CA VAL A 346 -8.31 -1.77 18.59
C VAL A 346 -9.72 -2.33 18.41
N VAL A 347 -10.69 -1.46 18.12
CA VAL A 347 -11.99 -1.87 17.59
C VAL A 347 -11.97 -1.62 16.07
N SER A 348 -12.28 -2.66 15.29
CA SER A 348 -12.27 -2.53 13.84
C SER A 348 -13.46 -3.21 13.19
N PHE A 349 -13.96 -2.64 12.09
CA PHE A 349 -14.76 -3.43 11.18
C PHE A 349 -13.93 -4.58 10.62
N ASP A 350 -14.54 -5.77 10.57
CA ASP A 350 -14.02 -6.97 9.90
C ASP A 350 -14.13 -6.81 8.38
N CYS A 351 -13.49 -5.76 7.84
CA CYS A 351 -13.49 -5.54 6.41
C CYS A 351 -12.45 -6.45 5.74
N PRO A 352 -12.73 -6.90 4.50
CA PRO A 352 -11.89 -7.87 3.82
C PRO A 352 -10.42 -7.46 3.76
N PHE A 353 -9.53 -8.43 3.93
CA PHE A 353 -8.08 -8.46 3.76
C PHE A 353 -7.24 -7.94 4.92
N GLY A 354 -7.51 -6.79 5.52
CA GLY A 354 -6.56 -6.15 6.45
C GLY A 354 -6.78 -6.48 7.94
N PRO A 355 -7.87 -6.00 8.53
CA PRO A 355 -8.09 -6.09 9.97
C PRO A 355 -8.06 -7.52 10.54
N PRO A 356 -8.72 -8.54 9.92
CA PRO A 356 -8.68 -9.92 10.45
C PRO A 356 -7.31 -10.60 10.34
N GLU A 357 -6.35 -10.03 9.61
CA GLU A 357 -4.95 -10.48 9.59
C GLU A 357 -4.13 -9.92 10.75
N LEU A 358 -4.60 -8.83 11.35
CA LEU A 358 -3.89 -8.07 12.38
C LEU A 358 -4.47 -8.26 13.76
N ILE A 359 -5.78 -8.47 13.85
CA ILE A 359 -6.53 -8.53 15.09
C ILE A 359 -7.13 -9.93 15.28
N THR A 360 -6.85 -10.54 16.41
CA THR A 360 -7.55 -11.72 16.90
C THR A 360 -8.65 -11.26 17.85
N HIS A 361 -9.91 -11.41 17.42
CA HIS A 361 -11.08 -10.94 18.17
C HIS A 361 -11.09 -11.49 19.61
N GLY A 362 -11.29 -10.59 20.59
CA GLY A 362 -11.33 -10.91 22.02
C GLY A 362 -9.97 -11.15 22.68
N HIS A 363 -8.88 -11.19 21.89
CA HIS A 363 -7.52 -11.41 22.38
C HIS A 363 -6.66 -10.14 22.38
N ASP A 364 -6.56 -9.44 21.25
CA ASP A 364 -5.74 -8.24 21.07
C ASP A 364 -6.51 -7.07 20.44
N GLY A 365 -7.83 -7.21 20.36
CA GLY A 365 -8.77 -6.21 19.86
C GLY A 365 -10.14 -6.81 19.59
N LEU A 366 -11.06 -6.00 19.09
CA LEU A 366 -12.43 -6.41 18.75
C LEU A 366 -12.70 -6.21 17.28
N LEU A 367 -13.17 -7.27 16.60
CA LEU A 367 -13.65 -7.22 15.21
C LEU A 367 -15.18 -7.26 15.23
N VAL A 368 -15.80 -6.35 14.49
CA VAL A 368 -17.25 -6.28 14.34
C VAL A 368 -17.63 -6.30 12.84
N PRO A 369 -18.84 -6.76 12.46
CA PRO A 369 -19.24 -6.85 11.06
C PRO A 369 -19.12 -5.51 10.33
N THR A 370 -18.62 -5.56 9.08
CA THR A 370 -18.38 -4.34 8.28
C THR A 370 -19.67 -3.56 8.05
N GLY A 371 -19.70 -2.31 8.51
CA GLY A 371 -20.84 -1.41 8.34
C GLY A 371 -21.91 -1.52 9.41
N ASP A 372 -21.79 -2.46 10.32
CA ASP A 372 -22.71 -2.63 11.46
C ASP A 372 -22.38 -1.59 12.54
N VAL A 373 -23.24 -0.55 12.59
CA VAL A 373 -23.09 0.58 13.52
C VAL A 373 -23.39 0.15 14.95
N ASP A 374 -24.37 -0.72 15.13
CA ASP A 374 -24.81 -1.17 16.46
C ASP A 374 -23.75 -2.08 17.11
N ALA A 375 -23.18 -3.00 16.33
CA ALA A 375 -22.07 -3.83 16.79
C ALA A 375 -20.83 -2.98 17.12
N LEU A 376 -20.54 -1.92 16.34
CA LEU A 376 -19.46 -0.98 16.64
C LEU A 376 -19.71 -0.22 17.94
N THR A 377 -20.97 0.22 18.17
CA THR A 377 -21.39 0.88 19.40
C THR A 377 -21.22 -0.06 20.61
N ALA A 378 -21.68 -1.30 20.50
CA ALA A 378 -21.58 -2.30 21.57
C ALA A 378 -20.12 -2.57 21.96
N ALA A 379 -19.24 -2.76 20.98
CA ALA A 379 -17.81 -2.98 21.22
C ALA A 379 -17.12 -1.76 21.87
N LEU A 380 -17.50 -0.53 21.48
CA LEU A 380 -16.98 0.68 22.13
C LEU A 380 -17.49 0.79 23.56
N ARG A 381 -18.79 0.53 23.81
CA ARG A 381 -19.39 0.55 25.14
C ARG A 381 -18.70 -0.44 26.07
N GLU A 382 -18.44 -1.67 25.61
CA GLU A 382 -17.74 -2.72 26.36
C GLU A 382 -16.35 -2.23 26.81
N LEU A 383 -15.55 -1.68 25.89
CA LEU A 383 -14.21 -1.17 26.23
C LEU A 383 -14.25 0.08 27.11
N ILE A 384 -15.26 0.91 27.00
CA ILE A 384 -15.41 2.13 27.83
C ILE A 384 -15.81 1.75 29.25
N ALA A 385 -16.69 0.77 29.43
CA ALA A 385 -17.18 0.34 30.71
C ALA A 385 -16.17 -0.49 31.51
N ASP A 386 -15.27 -1.24 30.84
CA ASP A 386 -14.32 -2.16 31.49
C ASP A 386 -12.84 -1.74 31.27
N PRO A 387 -12.23 -1.01 32.24
CA PRO A 387 -10.81 -0.69 32.22
C PRO A 387 -9.90 -1.91 32.19
N GLY A 388 -10.26 -2.99 32.90
CA GLY A 388 -9.47 -4.22 32.94
C GLY A 388 -9.42 -4.92 31.57
N LEU A 389 -10.52 -4.92 30.84
CA LEU A 389 -10.58 -5.42 29.47
C LEU A 389 -9.69 -4.56 28.54
N ARG A 390 -9.76 -3.21 28.66
CA ARG A 390 -8.89 -2.32 27.87
C ARG A 390 -7.42 -2.63 28.12
N ASP A 391 -7.01 -2.81 29.37
CA ASP A 391 -5.64 -3.10 29.75
C ASP A 391 -5.16 -4.45 29.22
N ARG A 392 -5.96 -5.49 29.38
CA ARG A 392 -5.65 -6.83 28.89
C ARG A 392 -5.49 -6.85 27.36
N LEU A 393 -6.47 -6.31 26.61
CA LEU A 393 -6.41 -6.28 25.15
C LEU A 393 -5.28 -5.38 24.64
N GLY A 394 -5.05 -4.22 25.27
CA GLY A 394 -3.98 -3.30 24.88
C GLY A 394 -2.59 -3.89 25.08
N GLU A 395 -2.36 -4.63 26.17
CA GLU A 395 -1.08 -5.30 26.40
C GLU A 395 -0.85 -6.45 25.40
N GLN A 396 -1.90 -7.24 25.12
CA GLN A 396 -1.82 -8.27 24.08
C GLN A 396 -1.61 -7.67 22.69
N ALA A 397 -2.32 -6.60 22.35
CA ALA A 397 -2.11 -5.86 21.10
C ALA A 397 -0.62 -5.47 20.92
N ARG A 398 0.00 -4.95 21.98
CA ARG A 398 1.42 -4.57 21.98
C ARG A 398 2.35 -5.75 21.72
N ARG A 399 2.03 -6.94 22.27
CA ARG A 399 2.79 -8.17 22.00
C ARG A 399 2.61 -8.66 20.58
N SER A 400 1.37 -8.69 20.09
CA SER A 400 1.04 -9.10 18.70
C SER A 400 1.70 -8.18 17.65
N ALA A 401 1.80 -6.87 17.92
CA ALA A 401 2.42 -5.91 17.02
C ALA A 401 3.89 -6.21 16.72
N ARG A 402 4.62 -6.90 17.62
CA ARG A 402 6.04 -7.27 17.41
C ARG A 402 6.26 -8.17 16.20
N ALA A 403 5.24 -8.94 15.80
CA ALA A 403 5.32 -9.77 14.59
C ALA A 403 5.49 -8.93 13.31
N TYR A 404 5.21 -7.63 13.38
CA TYR A 404 5.28 -6.67 12.28
C TYR A 404 6.46 -5.69 12.43
N ASP A 405 7.39 -5.95 13.34
CA ASP A 405 8.57 -5.13 13.53
C ASP A 405 9.41 -5.08 12.25
N LEU A 406 9.97 -3.91 11.98
CA LEU A 406 10.72 -3.63 10.76
C LEU A 406 11.93 -4.57 10.59
N GLU A 407 12.63 -4.91 11.67
CA GLU A 407 13.76 -5.83 11.64
C GLU A 407 13.31 -7.24 11.23
N HIS A 408 12.24 -7.74 11.83
CA HIS A 408 11.70 -9.07 11.50
C HIS A 408 11.24 -9.17 10.05
N ILE A 409 10.47 -8.19 9.59
CA ILE A 409 9.97 -8.17 8.21
C ILE A 409 11.10 -7.89 7.23
N GLY A 410 12.03 -7.00 7.57
CA GLY A 410 13.23 -6.72 6.78
C GLY A 410 14.07 -7.98 6.53
N ALA A 411 14.31 -8.78 7.57
CA ALA A 411 15.01 -10.06 7.45
C ALA A 411 14.28 -11.07 6.53
N ARG A 412 12.94 -11.07 6.53
CA ARG A 412 12.16 -11.91 5.58
C ARG A 412 12.36 -11.46 4.14
N TRP A 413 12.38 -10.15 3.90
CA TRP A 413 12.65 -9.58 2.58
C TRP A 413 14.09 -9.84 2.13
N SER A 414 15.08 -9.65 3.01
CA SER A 414 16.49 -9.94 2.68
C SER A 414 16.70 -11.40 2.28
N ARG A 415 16.13 -12.36 3.03
CA ARG A 415 16.15 -13.78 2.67
C ARG A 415 15.47 -14.06 1.33
N LEU A 416 14.33 -13.42 1.06
CA LEU A 416 13.65 -13.57 -0.24
C LEU A 416 14.56 -13.08 -1.38
N ILE A 417 15.13 -11.89 -1.25
CA ILE A 417 15.99 -11.26 -2.27
C ILE A 417 17.25 -12.09 -2.49
N SER A 418 17.95 -12.50 -1.43
CA SER A 418 19.17 -13.33 -1.51
C SER A 418 18.91 -14.69 -2.17
N GLY A 419 17.70 -15.25 -2.01
CA GLY A 419 17.28 -16.48 -2.68
C GLY A 419 16.95 -16.33 -4.17
N LEU A 420 16.94 -15.11 -4.70
CA LEU A 420 16.65 -14.82 -6.10
C LEU A 420 17.92 -14.58 -6.93
N ARG A 421 19.01 -15.28 -6.62
CA ARG A 421 20.20 -15.20 -7.47
C ARG A 421 19.77 -15.44 -8.93
N PRO A 422 20.20 -14.61 -9.88
CA PRO A 422 19.88 -14.81 -11.28
C PRO A 422 20.28 -16.22 -11.67
N PHE A 423 19.33 -17.01 -12.17
CA PHE A 423 19.67 -18.26 -12.82
C PHE A 423 20.54 -17.95 -14.03
N PRO A 424 21.61 -18.72 -14.27
CA PRO A 424 22.31 -18.64 -15.54
C PRO A 424 21.27 -18.74 -16.67
N PRO A 425 21.44 -18.04 -17.79
CA PRO A 425 20.47 -18.06 -18.88
C PRO A 425 20.23 -19.53 -19.24
N HIS A 426 19.00 -20.00 -19.08
CA HIS A 426 18.62 -21.31 -19.58
C HIS A 426 18.88 -21.28 -21.10
N ASP A 427 19.81 -22.09 -21.52
CA ASP A 427 20.04 -22.42 -22.91
C ASP A 427 18.75 -23.05 -23.45
N PHE A 428 18.00 -22.29 -24.23
CA PHE A 428 16.81 -22.78 -24.93
C PHE A 428 17.21 -23.62 -26.17
N THR A 429 18.26 -24.44 -26.05
CA THR A 429 18.49 -25.55 -26.97
C THR A 429 17.79 -26.75 -26.35
N GLY A 430 16.56 -26.96 -26.78
CA GLY A 430 15.63 -27.95 -26.27
C GLY A 430 16.22 -29.35 -26.01
N LYS A 431 16.48 -29.65 -24.76
CA LYS A 431 16.42 -31.01 -24.21
C LYS A 431 15.97 -30.90 -22.74
N PRO A 432 14.96 -31.66 -22.30
CA PRO A 432 14.52 -31.67 -20.91
C PRO A 432 15.58 -32.43 -20.08
N GLU A 433 16.26 -31.71 -19.19
CA GLU A 433 17.15 -32.33 -18.20
C GLU A 433 16.31 -33.01 -17.11
N LYS A 434 16.57 -34.28 -16.90
CA LYS A 434 15.89 -35.15 -15.93
C LYS A 434 16.04 -34.59 -14.51
N SER A 435 14.94 -34.51 -13.80
CA SER A 435 14.78 -34.08 -12.41
C SER A 435 15.89 -34.63 -11.49
N ARG A 436 16.72 -33.75 -10.94
CA ARG A 436 17.45 -34.05 -9.70
C ARG A 436 16.55 -33.76 -8.51
N ARG A 437 16.15 -34.83 -7.82
CA ARG A 437 15.47 -34.80 -6.52
C ARG A 437 16.40 -34.12 -5.51
N ILE A 438 15.89 -33.11 -4.82
CA ILE A 438 16.51 -32.53 -3.63
C ILE A 438 16.07 -33.41 -2.44
N PRO A 439 17.01 -33.88 -1.57
CA PRO A 439 16.64 -34.58 -0.34
C PRO A 439 15.91 -33.64 0.64
N ALA A 440 15.12 -34.26 1.52
CA ALA A 440 14.16 -33.69 2.45
C ALA A 440 14.73 -32.68 3.47
#